data_3880baeb4af0bdf5a4a200563cd696b2
#
_entry.id   3880baeb4af0bdf5a4a200563cd696b2
#
_cell.length_a   1.000
_cell.length_b   1.000
_cell.length_c   1.000
_cell.angle_alpha   90.00
_cell.angle_beta   90.00
_cell.angle_gamma   90.00
#
_symmetry.space_group_name_H-M   'P 1'
#
loop_
_entity.id
_entity.type
_entity.pdbx_description
1 polymer ?
#
loop_
_entity_poly.entity_id
_entity_poly.type
_entity_poly.pdbx_seq_one_letter_code
_entity_poly.pdbx_strand_id
1 'polypeptide(L)'
;MAQNIEELLNQGHTGKLIKKLFDELSFSGDIPDYSELSRQHDLEANRELQNRQEENNNRLIRRNLVLNAELQSSWDFSRMTICPANQDNVTKVCRFADSICQGSNEETAPNLLISGTSCCGKSTLAGALARKLIMQGKKVRFLNFSRYINDLTKYWGSLHLKTVNQELFDSSLDVLILDDVTLSREYLTEAASGRLSGIIRSRNISNRSTVLVTSCQDIRSLRRKVGEYCFGGILDLKPRVVTLTSAQLKAVLNYRMEHNESR
;
A
#
# COMPACT_ATOMS: atom_id res chain seq x y z
N MET A 1 -49.60 -4.43 -13.09
CA MET A 1 -48.27 -4.58 -13.71
C MET A 1 -48.29 -4.67 -15.23
N ALA A 2 -49.33 -5.16 -15.87
CA ALA A 2 -49.47 -5.18 -17.34
C ALA A 2 -49.57 -3.80 -18.01
N GLN A 3 -50.10 -2.76 -17.31
CA GLN A 3 -50.22 -1.40 -17.83
C GLN A 3 -48.89 -0.68 -18.06
N ASN A 4 -47.81 -1.05 -17.34
CA ASN A 4 -46.50 -0.41 -17.45
C ASN A 4 -45.72 -0.85 -18.71
N ILE A 5 -45.97 -2.00 -19.24
CA ILE A 5 -45.26 -2.55 -20.42
C ILE A 5 -45.83 -1.94 -21.70
N GLU A 6 -47.16 -1.74 -21.77
CA GLU A 6 -47.79 -1.06 -22.92
C GLU A 6 -47.37 0.42 -23.03
N GLU A 7 -47.14 1.10 -21.90
CA GLU A 7 -46.64 2.47 -21.88
C GLU A 7 -45.20 2.56 -22.35
N LEU A 8 -44.32 1.64 -21.95
CA LEU A 8 -42.93 1.54 -22.39
C LEU A 8 -42.76 1.18 -23.88
N LEU A 9 -43.66 0.32 -24.38
CA LEU A 9 -43.69 -0.07 -25.81
C LEU A 9 -44.19 1.05 -26.72
N ASN A 10 -44.91 2.03 -26.20
CA ASN A 10 -45.41 3.15 -26.96
C ASN A 10 -44.47 4.37 -27.01
N GLN A 11 -43.39 4.38 -26.24
CA GLN A 11 -42.40 5.47 -26.23
C GLN A 11 -41.21 5.12 -27.13
N GLY A 12 -41.25 5.63 -28.39
CA GLY A 12 -40.09 5.66 -29.28
C GLY A 12 -40.13 4.66 -30.45
N HIS A 13 -39.22 4.88 -31.40
CA HIS A 13 -39.09 4.09 -32.65
C HIS A 13 -38.82 2.59 -32.39
N THR A 14 -38.10 2.27 -31.32
CA THR A 14 -37.72 0.90 -30.90
C THR A 14 -38.92 0.11 -30.39
N GLY A 15 -39.83 0.74 -29.64
CA GLY A 15 -41.03 0.09 -29.14
C GLY A 15 -42.01 -0.34 -30.24
N LYS A 16 -42.13 0.48 -31.29
CA LYS A 16 -42.96 0.14 -32.46
C LYS A 16 -42.40 -1.02 -33.28
N LEU A 17 -41.10 -1.14 -33.39
CA LEU A 17 -40.39 -2.23 -34.07
C LEU A 17 -40.54 -3.55 -33.31
N ILE A 18 -40.42 -3.49 -31.99
CA ILE A 18 -40.60 -4.68 -31.11
C ILE A 18 -42.05 -5.16 -31.17
N LYS A 19 -43.02 -4.25 -31.09
CA LYS A 19 -44.44 -4.61 -31.20
C LYS A 19 -44.76 -5.26 -32.55
N LYS A 20 -44.20 -4.73 -33.65
CA LYS A 20 -44.39 -5.27 -35.00
C LYS A 20 -43.76 -6.66 -35.15
N LEU A 21 -42.60 -6.90 -34.56
CA LEU A 21 -41.96 -8.22 -34.50
C LEU A 21 -42.76 -9.25 -33.68
N PHE A 22 -43.38 -8.82 -32.58
CA PHE A 22 -44.26 -9.69 -31.77
C PHE A 22 -45.54 -10.04 -32.50
N ASP A 23 -46.15 -9.09 -33.23
CA ASP A 23 -47.36 -9.33 -34.03
C ASP A 23 -47.07 -10.23 -35.24
N GLU A 24 -45.89 -10.12 -35.86
CA GLU A 24 -45.47 -10.97 -36.99
C GLU A 24 -45.07 -12.39 -36.58
N LEU A 25 -44.62 -12.62 -35.33
CA LEU A 25 -44.18 -13.94 -34.86
C LEU A 25 -45.30 -14.83 -34.32
N SER A 26 -46.55 -14.34 -34.27
CA SER A 26 -47.74 -15.11 -33.80
C SER A 26 -47.46 -15.94 -32.53
N PHE A 27 -46.85 -15.32 -31.54
CA PHE A 27 -46.47 -15.98 -30.30
C PHE A 27 -47.73 -16.27 -29.49
N SER A 28 -48.24 -17.53 -29.57
CA SER A 28 -49.34 -18.04 -28.77
C SER A 28 -48.85 -18.73 -27.48
N GLY A 29 -47.83 -18.19 -26.86
CA GLY A 29 -47.27 -18.69 -25.59
C GLY A 29 -47.33 -17.62 -24.50
N ASP A 30 -47.39 -18.05 -23.26
CA ASP A 30 -47.32 -17.18 -22.09
C ASP A 30 -46.09 -16.25 -22.23
N ILE A 31 -46.34 -14.95 -22.11
CA ILE A 31 -45.24 -13.93 -22.17
C ILE A 31 -44.27 -14.28 -21.05
N PRO A 32 -43.00 -14.58 -21.36
CA PRO A 32 -42.02 -14.85 -20.33
C PRO A 32 -41.95 -13.69 -19.35
N ASP A 33 -41.82 -13.97 -18.05
CA ASP A 33 -41.63 -12.93 -17.06
C ASP A 33 -40.25 -12.26 -17.26
N TYR A 34 -40.25 -11.22 -18.09
CA TYR A 34 -39.05 -10.43 -18.40
C TYR A 34 -38.40 -9.79 -17.16
N SER A 35 -39.14 -9.71 -16.05
CA SER A 35 -38.58 -9.18 -14.80
C SER A 35 -37.56 -10.14 -14.20
N GLU A 36 -37.80 -11.44 -14.30
CA GLU A 36 -36.86 -12.47 -13.82
C GLU A 36 -35.63 -12.58 -14.75
N LEU A 37 -35.86 -12.52 -16.06
CA LEU A 37 -34.77 -12.52 -17.05
C LEU A 37 -33.85 -11.29 -16.90
N SER A 38 -34.43 -10.12 -16.66
CA SER A 38 -33.69 -8.89 -16.42
C SER A 38 -32.86 -8.99 -15.11
N ARG A 39 -33.44 -9.53 -14.04
CA ARG A 39 -32.74 -9.77 -12.78
C ARG A 39 -31.56 -10.74 -12.94
N GLN A 40 -31.76 -11.82 -13.68
CA GLN A 40 -30.69 -12.79 -13.96
C GLN A 40 -29.58 -12.15 -14.76
N HIS A 41 -29.87 -11.38 -15.79
CA HIS A 41 -28.89 -10.64 -16.59
C HIS A 41 -28.14 -9.61 -15.75
N ASP A 42 -28.83 -8.87 -14.88
CA ASP A 42 -28.19 -7.89 -13.97
C ASP A 42 -27.28 -8.60 -12.95
N LEU A 43 -27.68 -9.78 -12.45
CA LEU A 43 -26.84 -10.58 -11.55
C LEU A 43 -25.58 -11.12 -12.26
N GLU A 44 -25.73 -11.59 -13.50
CA GLU A 44 -24.58 -12.05 -14.30
C GLU A 44 -23.63 -10.89 -14.63
N ALA A 45 -24.16 -9.75 -15.07
CA ALA A 45 -23.38 -8.55 -15.35
C ALA A 45 -22.61 -8.07 -14.10
N ASN A 46 -23.27 -8.08 -12.93
CA ASN A 46 -22.63 -7.73 -11.67
C ASN A 46 -21.54 -8.73 -11.27
N ARG A 47 -21.76 -10.04 -11.49
CA ARG A 47 -20.72 -11.06 -11.26
C ARG A 47 -19.53 -10.88 -12.19
N GLU A 48 -19.77 -10.61 -13.47
CA GLU A 48 -18.68 -10.35 -14.41
C GLU A 48 -17.87 -9.10 -14.04
N LEU A 49 -18.55 -8.03 -13.61
CA LEU A 49 -17.88 -6.82 -13.13
C LEU A 49 -17.02 -7.11 -11.88
N GLN A 50 -17.53 -7.86 -10.92
CA GLN A 50 -16.79 -8.27 -9.74
C GLN A 50 -15.58 -9.11 -10.12
N ASN A 51 -15.74 -10.12 -10.98
CA ASN A 51 -14.64 -10.97 -11.45
C ASN A 51 -13.54 -10.14 -12.14
N ARG A 52 -13.92 -9.21 -13.02
CA ARG A 52 -12.96 -8.30 -13.69
C ARG A 52 -12.23 -7.39 -12.69
N GLN A 53 -12.93 -6.91 -11.67
CA GLN A 53 -12.33 -6.10 -10.60
C GLN A 53 -11.34 -6.93 -9.78
N GLU A 54 -11.69 -8.16 -9.42
CA GLU A 54 -10.79 -9.08 -8.70
C GLU A 54 -9.57 -9.46 -9.53
N GLU A 55 -9.72 -9.75 -10.81
CA GLU A 55 -8.59 -10.03 -11.72
C GLU A 55 -7.66 -8.84 -11.85
N ASN A 56 -8.20 -7.63 -12.02
CA ASN A 56 -7.41 -6.41 -12.07
C ASN A 56 -6.65 -6.15 -10.75
N ASN A 57 -7.32 -6.34 -9.62
CA ASN A 57 -6.69 -6.21 -8.32
C ASN A 57 -5.58 -7.25 -8.11
N ASN A 58 -5.83 -8.51 -8.46
CA ASN A 58 -4.83 -9.57 -8.41
C ASN A 58 -3.62 -9.28 -9.32
N ARG A 59 -3.84 -8.70 -10.50
CA ARG A 59 -2.77 -8.26 -11.40
C ARG A 59 -1.94 -7.14 -10.78
N LEU A 60 -2.57 -6.16 -10.15
CA LEU A 60 -1.89 -5.07 -9.44
C LEU A 60 -1.06 -5.59 -8.27
N ILE A 61 -1.62 -6.51 -7.46
CA ILE A 61 -0.92 -7.14 -6.34
C ILE A 61 0.33 -7.87 -6.83
N ARG A 62 0.19 -8.71 -7.86
CA ARG A 62 1.33 -9.46 -8.44
C ARG A 62 2.41 -8.52 -8.96
N ARG A 63 2.04 -7.47 -9.70
CA ARG A 63 2.98 -6.46 -10.21
C ARG A 63 3.71 -5.75 -9.06
N ASN A 64 2.99 -5.34 -8.02
CA ASN A 64 3.57 -4.70 -6.84
C ASN A 64 4.55 -5.63 -6.10
N LEU A 65 4.22 -6.92 -5.95
CA LEU A 65 5.12 -7.90 -5.32
C LEU A 65 6.40 -8.09 -6.14
N VAL A 66 6.31 -8.12 -7.47
CA VAL A 66 7.49 -8.22 -8.36
C VAL A 66 8.37 -6.99 -8.24
N LEU A 67 7.79 -5.78 -8.21
CA LEU A 67 8.52 -4.53 -8.02
C LEU A 67 9.22 -4.45 -6.65
N ASN A 68 8.71 -5.17 -5.66
CA ASN A 68 9.23 -5.23 -4.30
C ASN A 68 9.86 -6.60 -3.99
N ALA A 69 10.68 -7.12 -4.90
CA ALA A 69 11.35 -8.42 -4.75
C ALA A 69 12.25 -8.53 -3.50
N GLU A 70 12.60 -7.39 -2.88
CA GLU A 70 13.33 -7.34 -1.61
C GLU A 70 12.48 -7.74 -0.39
N LEU A 71 11.14 -7.74 -0.52
CA LEU A 71 10.23 -8.15 0.55
C LEU A 71 10.29 -9.66 0.77
N GLN A 72 10.80 -10.06 1.92
CA GLN A 72 10.81 -11.47 2.30
C GLN A 72 9.39 -11.97 2.52
N SER A 73 9.12 -13.21 2.08
CA SER A 73 7.80 -13.85 2.25
C SER A 73 7.40 -14.05 3.73
N SER A 74 8.40 -14.09 4.61
CA SER A 74 8.21 -14.18 6.07
C SER A 74 7.82 -12.87 6.74
N TRP A 75 7.97 -11.73 6.04
CA TRP A 75 7.58 -10.42 6.57
C TRP A 75 6.08 -10.19 6.40
N ASP A 76 5.32 -10.80 7.29
CA ASP A 76 3.87 -10.76 7.30
C ASP A 76 3.36 -10.68 8.75
N PHE A 77 2.33 -9.88 9.01
CA PHE A 77 1.77 -9.76 10.36
C PHE A 77 1.22 -11.07 10.89
N SER A 78 0.71 -11.95 10.02
CA SER A 78 0.20 -13.29 10.41
C SER A 78 1.31 -14.24 10.88
N ARG A 79 2.56 -13.97 10.50
CA ARG A 79 3.75 -14.77 10.88
C ARG A 79 4.59 -14.11 11.97
N MET A 80 4.24 -12.88 12.35
CA MET A 80 4.95 -12.19 13.43
C MET A 80 4.52 -12.72 14.78
N THR A 81 5.49 -12.98 15.65
CA THR A 81 5.21 -13.24 17.06
C THR A 81 4.79 -11.93 17.73
N ILE A 82 3.51 -11.85 18.14
CA ILE A 82 2.95 -10.71 18.84
C ILE A 82 2.83 -11.09 20.31
N CYS A 83 3.42 -10.29 21.19
CA CYS A 83 3.37 -10.44 22.64
C CYS A 83 3.09 -9.07 23.28
N PRO A 84 2.76 -8.99 24.58
CA PRO A 84 2.47 -7.71 25.22
C PRO A 84 3.55 -6.63 25.05
N ALA A 85 4.80 -7.03 24.88
CA ALA A 85 5.91 -6.09 24.71
C ALA A 85 5.94 -5.36 23.37
N ASN A 86 5.44 -5.96 22.28
CA ASN A 86 5.45 -5.35 20.94
C ASN A 86 4.06 -5.06 20.38
N GLN A 87 3.00 -5.48 21.06
CA GLN A 87 1.61 -5.35 20.59
C GLN A 87 1.23 -3.90 20.26
N ASP A 88 1.61 -2.94 21.10
CA ASP A 88 1.31 -1.52 20.88
C ASP A 88 1.94 -1.00 19.56
N ASN A 89 3.21 -1.35 19.32
CA ASN A 89 3.91 -0.98 18.10
C ASN A 89 3.27 -1.60 16.85
N VAL A 90 2.92 -2.88 16.90
CA VAL A 90 2.21 -3.57 15.81
C VAL A 90 0.84 -2.92 15.56
N THR A 91 0.10 -2.63 16.63
CA THR A 91 -1.21 -1.97 16.55
C THR A 91 -1.11 -0.59 15.90
N LYS A 92 -0.12 0.22 16.28
CA LYS A 92 0.11 1.55 15.68
C LYS A 92 0.38 1.45 14.17
N VAL A 93 1.20 0.48 13.75
CA VAL A 93 1.51 0.25 12.34
C VAL A 93 0.30 -0.27 11.57
N CYS A 94 -0.51 -1.14 12.16
CA CYS A 94 -1.76 -1.59 11.56
C CYS A 94 -2.76 -0.44 11.38
N ARG A 95 -2.96 0.41 12.40
CA ARG A 95 -3.82 1.60 12.31
C ARG A 95 -3.33 2.59 11.24
N PHE A 96 -2.01 2.72 11.08
CA PHE A 96 -1.44 3.49 9.98
C PHE A 96 -1.82 2.91 8.62
N ALA A 97 -1.71 1.59 8.42
CA ALA A 97 -2.15 0.94 7.19
C ALA A 97 -3.64 1.17 6.92
N ASP A 98 -4.46 1.01 7.96
CA ASP A 98 -5.91 1.17 7.85
C ASP A 98 -6.29 2.63 7.48
N SER A 99 -5.58 3.64 8.02
CA SER A 99 -5.81 5.05 7.66
C SER A 99 -5.51 5.33 6.17
N ILE A 100 -4.51 4.65 5.58
CA ILE A 100 -4.21 4.76 4.14
C ILE A 100 -5.30 4.09 3.30
N CYS A 101 -5.85 2.98 3.76
CA CYS A 101 -6.82 2.20 2.98
C CYS A 101 -8.21 2.81 2.99
N GLN A 102 -8.62 3.36 4.12
CA GLN A 102 -9.94 3.98 4.29
C GLN A 102 -10.05 5.37 3.67
N GLY A 103 -8.92 5.98 3.27
CA GLY A 103 -8.86 7.37 2.89
C GLY A 103 -9.05 8.24 4.15
N SER A 104 -7.96 8.70 4.74
CA SER A 104 -8.07 9.60 5.90
C SER A 104 -8.79 10.88 5.47
N ASN A 105 -9.76 11.33 6.29
CA ASN A 105 -10.34 12.68 6.18
C ASN A 105 -9.33 13.78 6.60
N GLU A 106 -8.06 13.39 6.80
CA GLU A 106 -6.99 14.31 7.13
C GLU A 106 -6.57 15.08 5.87
N GLU A 107 -6.36 16.37 5.96
CA GLU A 107 -5.90 17.23 4.85
C GLU A 107 -4.56 16.79 4.29
N THR A 108 -3.76 16.06 5.06
CA THR A 108 -2.44 15.56 4.68
C THR A 108 -2.35 14.05 4.78
N ALA A 109 -1.65 13.43 3.82
CA ALA A 109 -1.38 12.00 3.84
C ALA A 109 -0.63 11.59 5.13
N PRO A 110 -1.02 10.49 5.79
CA PRO A 110 -0.34 10.03 6.99
C PRO A 110 1.09 9.58 6.69
N ASN A 111 2.03 9.92 7.58
CA ASN A 111 3.42 9.52 7.48
C ASN A 111 3.87 8.76 8.72
N LEU A 112 4.92 7.92 8.61
CA LEU A 112 5.39 7.06 9.68
C LEU A 112 6.92 7.08 9.77
N LEU A 113 7.43 7.17 10.99
CA LEU A 113 8.84 6.97 11.31
C LEU A 113 9.00 5.75 12.22
N ILE A 114 9.67 4.71 11.73
CA ILE A 114 10.02 3.53 12.51
C ILE A 114 11.48 3.68 12.94
N SER A 115 11.70 3.82 14.23
CA SER A 115 13.02 4.05 14.84
C SER A 115 13.42 2.92 15.79
N GLY A 116 14.69 2.87 16.15
CA GLY A 116 15.19 1.92 17.16
C GLY A 116 16.55 1.34 16.82
N THR A 117 17.13 0.57 17.76
CA THR A 117 18.44 -0.05 17.60
C THR A 117 18.54 -0.98 16.39
N SER A 118 19.74 -1.30 15.95
CA SER A 118 19.96 -2.32 14.92
C SER A 118 19.41 -3.66 15.38
N CYS A 119 18.95 -4.47 14.42
CA CYS A 119 18.43 -5.83 14.63
C CYS A 119 17.19 -5.96 15.53
N CYS A 120 16.46 -4.88 15.83
CA CYS A 120 15.23 -4.95 16.66
C CYS A 120 13.93 -5.20 15.85
N GLY A 121 14.02 -5.63 14.58
CA GLY A 121 12.85 -6.03 13.78
C GLY A 121 12.19 -4.89 13.00
N LYS A 122 12.82 -3.71 12.86
CA LYS A 122 12.27 -2.56 12.12
C LYS A 122 11.93 -2.89 10.67
N SER A 123 12.90 -3.47 9.94
CA SER A 123 12.71 -3.85 8.52
C SER A 123 11.64 -4.92 8.37
N THR A 124 11.55 -5.87 9.33
CA THR A 124 10.48 -6.87 9.35
C THR A 124 9.11 -6.23 9.52
N LEU A 125 8.98 -5.27 10.45
CA LEU A 125 7.73 -4.55 10.70
C LEU A 125 7.33 -3.68 9.49
N ALA A 126 8.30 -2.97 8.90
CA ALA A 126 8.09 -2.17 7.69
C ALA A 126 7.73 -3.03 6.47
N GLY A 127 8.36 -4.20 6.33
CA GLY A 127 8.05 -5.15 5.27
C GLY A 127 6.67 -5.79 5.43
N ALA A 128 6.26 -6.12 6.66
CA ALA A 128 4.91 -6.59 6.95
C ALA A 128 3.86 -5.52 6.63
N LEU A 129 4.15 -4.25 6.93
CA LEU A 129 3.33 -3.11 6.53
C LEU A 129 3.20 -3.02 5.00
N ALA A 130 4.32 -3.11 4.28
CA ALA A 130 4.33 -3.08 2.82
C ALA A 130 3.42 -4.17 2.24
N ARG A 131 3.56 -5.42 2.71
CA ARG A 131 2.74 -6.54 2.26
C ARG A 131 1.26 -6.32 2.54
N LYS A 132 0.90 -5.88 3.76
CA LYS A 132 -0.50 -5.57 4.10
C LYS A 132 -1.09 -4.56 3.13
N LEU A 133 -0.39 -3.47 2.85
CA LEU A 133 -0.84 -2.43 1.92
C LEU A 133 -0.95 -2.94 0.48
N ILE A 134 0.03 -3.72 0.01
CA ILE A 134 0.01 -4.34 -1.34
C ILE A 134 -1.21 -5.27 -1.47
N MET A 135 -1.47 -6.12 -0.46
CA MET A 135 -2.62 -7.02 -0.46
C MET A 135 -3.97 -6.29 -0.44
N GLN A 136 -3.98 -5.05 0.03
CA GLN A 136 -5.13 -4.14 -0.02
C GLN A 136 -5.19 -3.29 -1.31
N GLY A 137 -4.39 -3.64 -2.34
CA GLY A 137 -4.41 -3.00 -3.66
C GLY A 137 -3.70 -1.65 -3.74
N LYS A 138 -2.96 -1.23 -2.69
CA LYS A 138 -2.20 0.02 -2.73
C LYS A 138 -0.91 -0.16 -3.53
N LYS A 139 -0.51 0.88 -4.26
CA LYS A 139 0.79 0.93 -4.95
C LYS A 139 1.87 1.29 -3.95
N VAL A 140 2.71 0.32 -3.60
CA VAL A 140 3.76 0.46 -2.59
C VAL A 140 5.13 0.24 -3.23
N ARG A 141 6.11 1.06 -2.86
CA ARG A 141 7.52 0.80 -3.13
C ARG A 141 8.27 0.66 -1.80
N PHE A 142 8.84 -0.50 -1.58
CA PHE A 142 9.79 -0.75 -0.50
C PHE A 142 11.21 -0.69 -1.07
N LEU A 143 12.07 0.13 -0.49
CA LEU A 143 13.44 0.34 -0.96
C LEU A 143 14.40 0.42 0.22
N ASN A 144 15.46 -0.36 0.19
CA ASN A 144 16.59 -0.15 1.08
C ASN A 144 17.40 1.07 0.60
N PHE A 145 17.31 2.17 1.34
CA PHE A 145 17.93 3.45 0.97
C PHE A 145 19.45 3.38 0.95
N SER A 146 20.04 2.64 1.89
CA SER A 146 21.48 2.40 1.96
C SER A 146 22.01 1.76 0.68
N ARG A 147 21.35 0.71 0.24
CA ARG A 147 21.68 0.00 -1.01
C ARG A 147 21.49 0.90 -2.22
N TYR A 148 20.37 1.62 -2.29
CA TYR A 148 20.09 2.54 -3.38
C TYR A 148 21.20 3.62 -3.54
N ILE A 149 21.66 4.24 -2.44
CA ILE A 149 22.76 5.21 -2.49
C ILE A 149 24.06 4.58 -2.95
N ASN A 150 24.38 3.36 -2.50
CA ASN A 150 25.56 2.63 -2.97
C ASN A 150 25.47 2.30 -4.48
N ASP A 151 24.30 1.92 -4.96
CA ASP A 151 24.10 1.62 -6.38
C ASP A 151 24.18 2.88 -7.24
N LEU A 152 23.72 4.04 -6.75
CA LEU A 152 23.90 5.32 -7.43
C LEU A 152 25.36 5.66 -7.68
N THR A 153 26.25 5.33 -6.74
CA THR A 153 27.70 5.62 -6.91
C THR A 153 28.39 4.63 -7.85
N LYS A 154 27.95 3.36 -7.86
CA LYS A 154 28.58 2.30 -8.65
C LYS A 154 28.08 2.21 -10.09
N TYR A 155 26.79 2.44 -10.29
CA TYR A 155 26.11 2.16 -11.56
C TYR A 155 25.44 3.41 -12.16
N TRP A 156 26.07 4.57 -11.98
CA TRP A 156 25.56 5.84 -12.49
C TRP A 156 25.27 5.75 -14.00
N GLY A 157 24.02 6.10 -14.36
CA GLY A 157 23.55 6.06 -15.74
C GLY A 157 22.95 4.74 -16.22
N SER A 158 22.94 3.67 -15.40
CA SER A 158 22.26 2.42 -15.75
C SER A 158 20.75 2.61 -15.91
N LEU A 159 20.15 1.85 -16.83
CA LEU A 159 18.70 1.89 -17.08
C LEU A 159 17.91 1.53 -15.81
N HIS A 160 18.38 0.56 -15.05
CA HIS A 160 17.76 0.15 -13.78
C HIS A 160 17.65 1.31 -12.79
N LEU A 161 18.74 2.06 -12.58
CA LEU A 161 18.72 3.22 -11.69
C LEU A 161 17.84 4.36 -12.20
N LYS A 162 17.76 4.57 -13.51
CA LYS A 162 16.83 5.54 -14.10
C LYS A 162 15.39 5.17 -13.75
N THR A 163 15.04 3.89 -13.88
CA THR A 163 13.69 3.39 -13.53
C THR A 163 13.41 3.57 -12.04
N VAL A 164 14.32 3.15 -11.14
CA VAL A 164 14.17 3.35 -9.69
C VAL A 164 14.03 4.82 -9.35
N ASN A 165 14.84 5.70 -9.97
CA ASN A 165 14.72 7.14 -9.77
C ASN A 165 13.35 7.69 -10.18
N GLN A 166 12.81 7.24 -11.31
CA GLN A 166 11.46 7.63 -11.75
C GLN A 166 10.40 7.17 -10.76
N GLU A 167 10.49 5.92 -10.29
CA GLU A 167 9.56 5.36 -9.30
C GLU A 167 9.53 6.14 -7.97
N LEU A 168 10.70 6.59 -7.48
CA LEU A 168 10.80 7.35 -6.22
C LEU A 168 10.08 8.69 -6.24
N PHE A 169 9.98 9.31 -7.43
CA PHE A 169 9.31 10.59 -7.64
C PHE A 169 7.93 10.44 -8.30
N ASP A 170 7.47 9.20 -8.52
CA ASP A 170 6.16 8.93 -9.12
C ASP A 170 5.03 9.29 -8.15
N SER A 171 4.23 10.28 -8.53
CA SER A 171 3.04 10.69 -7.77
C SER A 171 1.93 9.65 -7.75
N SER A 172 1.96 8.64 -8.64
CA SER A 172 0.99 7.54 -8.65
C SER A 172 1.24 6.51 -7.55
N LEU A 173 2.41 6.57 -6.89
CA LEU A 173 2.79 5.67 -5.81
C LEU A 173 2.10 6.10 -4.51
N ASP A 174 1.23 5.26 -3.95
CA ASP A 174 0.49 5.58 -2.73
C ASP A 174 1.42 5.68 -1.52
N VAL A 175 2.30 4.70 -1.34
CA VAL A 175 3.20 4.64 -0.20
C VAL A 175 4.63 4.32 -0.63
N LEU A 176 5.58 5.12 -0.18
CA LEU A 176 7.00 4.86 -0.28
C LEU A 176 7.55 4.47 1.10
N ILE A 177 8.20 3.33 1.19
CA ILE A 177 8.89 2.86 2.40
C ILE A 177 10.39 2.88 2.12
N LEU A 178 11.11 3.74 2.82
CA LEU A 178 12.57 3.84 2.78
C LEU A 178 13.15 3.16 4.00
N ASP A 179 13.73 1.98 3.80
CA ASP A 179 14.42 1.25 4.87
C ASP A 179 15.88 1.67 4.95
N ASP A 180 16.42 1.66 6.17
CA ASP A 180 17.81 1.98 6.50
C ASP A 180 18.27 3.37 6.01
N VAL A 181 17.44 4.41 6.28
CA VAL A 181 17.71 5.78 5.82
C VAL A 181 18.94 6.43 6.44
N THR A 182 19.46 5.92 7.55
CA THR A 182 20.59 6.51 8.27
C THR A 182 21.93 5.85 7.98
N LEU A 183 21.94 4.81 7.16
CA LEU A 183 23.13 4.01 6.86
C LEU A 183 23.85 3.52 8.14
N SER A 184 24.75 2.59 8.00
CA SER A 184 25.65 2.17 9.08
C SER A 184 26.79 3.19 9.35
N ARG A 185 26.79 4.31 8.66
CA ARG A 185 27.78 5.39 8.80
C ARG A 185 27.38 6.40 9.86
N GLU A 186 28.37 7.13 10.37
CA GLU A 186 28.16 8.14 11.38
C GLU A 186 27.27 9.30 10.88
N TYR A 187 27.45 9.69 9.60
CA TYR A 187 26.68 10.74 8.92
C TYR A 187 26.34 10.32 7.49
N LEU A 188 25.23 10.82 6.97
CA LEU A 188 24.99 10.77 5.53
C LEU A 188 25.95 11.72 4.80
N THR A 189 26.42 11.31 3.63
CA THR A 189 27.10 12.25 2.73
C THR A 189 26.13 13.35 2.30
N GLU A 190 26.63 14.51 1.93
CA GLU A 190 25.81 15.61 1.44
C GLU A 190 24.91 15.18 0.27
N ALA A 191 25.46 14.42 -0.67
CA ALA A 191 24.70 13.88 -1.80
C ALA A 191 23.56 12.93 -1.34
N ALA A 192 23.81 12.06 -0.37
CA ALA A 192 22.77 11.14 0.15
C ALA A 192 21.69 11.90 0.94
N SER A 193 22.09 12.89 1.76
CA SER A 193 21.18 13.75 2.51
C SER A 193 20.32 14.60 1.57
N GLY A 194 20.93 15.21 0.54
CA GLY A 194 20.22 15.97 -0.48
C GLY A 194 19.23 15.10 -1.25
N ARG A 195 19.62 13.86 -1.58
CA ARG A 195 18.73 12.92 -2.27
C ARG A 195 17.54 12.52 -1.41
N LEU A 196 17.77 12.15 -0.15
CA LEU A 196 16.72 11.83 0.81
C LEU A 196 15.75 13.01 0.98
N SER A 197 16.28 14.21 1.16
CA SER A 197 15.49 15.43 1.28
C SER A 197 14.65 15.70 0.03
N GLY A 198 15.22 15.53 -1.16
CA GLY A 198 14.49 15.68 -2.43
C GLY A 198 13.30 14.73 -2.55
N ILE A 199 13.50 13.46 -2.21
CA ILE A 199 12.44 12.45 -2.21
C ILE A 199 11.35 12.84 -1.20
N ILE A 200 11.69 13.14 0.04
CA ILE A 200 10.75 13.52 1.10
C ILE A 200 9.90 14.72 0.70
N ARG A 201 10.54 15.78 0.20
CA ARG A 201 9.84 17.01 -0.21
C ARG A 201 8.91 16.77 -1.40
N SER A 202 9.34 16.02 -2.40
CA SER A 202 8.51 15.65 -3.54
C SER A 202 7.25 14.89 -3.09
N ARG A 203 7.40 13.94 -2.17
CA ARG A 203 6.30 13.16 -1.62
C ARG A 203 5.34 14.03 -0.81
N ASN A 204 5.87 14.95 0.00
CA ASN A 204 5.08 15.89 0.79
C ASN A 204 4.24 16.83 -0.11
N ILE A 205 4.86 17.41 -1.14
CA ILE A 205 4.17 18.25 -2.13
C ILE A 205 3.05 17.48 -2.85
N SER A 206 3.29 16.21 -3.18
CA SER A 206 2.30 15.35 -3.85
C SER A 206 1.25 14.78 -2.88
N ASN A 207 1.29 15.13 -1.61
CA ASN A 207 0.44 14.60 -0.55
C ASN A 207 0.36 13.07 -0.54
N ARG A 208 1.54 12.40 -0.55
CA ARG A 208 1.69 10.95 -0.61
C ARG A 208 2.41 10.41 0.62
N SER A 209 1.92 9.30 1.16
CA SER A 209 2.44 8.70 2.38
C SER A 209 3.89 8.23 2.22
N THR A 210 4.70 8.54 3.25
CA THR A 210 6.09 8.13 3.34
C THR A 210 6.36 7.45 4.68
N VAL A 211 7.04 6.31 4.63
CA VAL A 211 7.51 5.57 5.80
C VAL A 211 9.04 5.59 5.80
N LEU A 212 9.61 6.08 6.88
CA LEU A 212 11.05 6.12 7.08
C LEU A 212 11.45 5.13 8.17
N VAL A 213 12.46 4.31 7.90
CA VAL A 213 13.01 3.36 8.86
C VAL A 213 14.44 3.72 9.16
N THR A 214 14.74 3.94 10.45
CA THR A 214 16.06 4.42 10.90
C THR A 214 16.62 3.60 12.06
N SER A 215 17.93 3.46 12.13
CA SER A 215 18.64 2.89 13.26
C SER A 215 18.85 3.87 14.42
N CYS A 216 18.45 5.13 14.27
CA CYS A 216 18.50 6.11 15.34
C CYS A 216 17.45 5.82 16.41
N GLN A 217 17.83 5.92 17.69
CA GLN A 217 16.91 5.71 18.81
C GLN A 217 16.17 6.99 19.20
N ASP A 218 16.76 8.13 18.91
CA ASP A 218 16.26 9.43 19.29
C ASP A 218 16.38 10.46 18.15
N ILE A 219 15.62 11.52 18.29
CA ILE A 219 15.52 12.62 17.33
C ILE A 219 16.86 13.37 17.14
N ARG A 220 17.66 13.50 18.20
CA ARG A 220 18.95 14.21 18.13
C ARG A 220 19.95 13.42 17.29
N SER A 221 19.99 12.10 17.49
CA SER A 221 20.80 11.19 16.68
C SER A 221 20.39 11.20 15.22
N LEU A 222 19.08 11.21 14.94
CA LEU A 222 18.56 11.30 13.58
C LEU A 222 18.99 12.62 12.93
N ARG A 223 18.74 13.76 13.58
CA ARG A 223 19.13 15.09 13.11
C ARG A 223 20.62 15.17 12.76
N ARG A 224 21.48 14.66 13.65
CA ARG A 224 22.93 14.63 13.42
C ARG A 224 23.29 13.81 12.20
N LYS A 225 22.65 12.63 12.01
CA LYS A 225 22.99 11.72 10.91
C LYS A 225 22.50 12.21 9.54
N VAL A 226 21.31 12.77 9.46
CA VAL A 226 20.72 13.20 8.17
C VAL A 226 21.04 14.65 7.80
N GLY A 227 21.50 15.45 8.75
CA GLY A 227 21.75 16.88 8.59
C GLY A 227 20.49 17.75 8.73
N GLU A 228 20.69 19.03 9.05
CA GLU A 228 19.60 19.98 9.37
C GLU A 228 18.54 20.08 8.27
N TYR A 229 18.99 20.23 7.03
CA TYR A 229 18.11 20.45 5.89
C TYR A 229 17.17 19.24 5.62
N CYS A 230 17.73 18.03 5.67
CA CYS A 230 16.96 16.81 5.50
C CYS A 230 16.04 16.57 6.70
N PHE A 231 16.54 16.85 7.91
CA PHE A 231 15.76 16.72 9.14
C PHE A 231 14.55 17.65 9.15
N GLY A 232 14.68 18.90 8.68
CA GLY A 232 13.53 19.80 8.48
C GLY A 232 12.46 19.18 7.60
N GLY A 233 12.84 18.59 6.45
CA GLY A 233 11.90 17.87 5.58
C GLY A 233 11.19 16.68 6.25
N ILE A 234 11.90 15.95 7.14
CA ILE A 234 11.30 14.85 7.92
C ILE A 234 10.27 15.42 8.93
N LEU A 235 10.57 16.53 9.57
CA LEU A 235 9.62 17.18 10.49
C LEU A 235 8.36 17.70 9.77
N ASP A 236 8.52 18.24 8.56
CA ASP A 236 7.40 18.74 7.74
C ASP A 236 6.39 17.63 7.40
N LEU A 237 6.83 16.35 7.35
CA LEU A 237 5.94 15.20 7.18
C LEU A 237 5.04 14.95 8.40
N LYS A 238 5.34 15.53 9.57
CA LYS A 238 4.64 15.26 10.84
C LYS A 238 4.43 13.76 11.10
N PRO A 239 5.48 12.91 11.01
CA PRO A 239 5.31 11.46 11.00
C PRO A 239 4.83 10.97 12.37
N ARG A 240 3.94 9.97 12.37
CA ARG A 240 3.69 9.15 13.55
C ARG A 240 4.96 8.36 13.87
N VAL A 241 5.34 8.26 15.14
CA VAL A 241 6.60 7.62 15.54
C VAL A 241 6.32 6.28 16.22
N VAL A 242 7.03 5.24 15.76
CA VAL A 242 7.06 3.91 16.36
C VAL A 242 8.50 3.58 16.69
N THR A 243 8.80 3.34 17.97
CA THR A 243 10.16 3.03 18.42
C THR A 243 10.25 1.59 18.91
N LEU A 244 11.18 0.83 18.33
CA LEU A 244 11.49 -0.53 18.74
C LEU A 244 12.77 -0.56 19.58
N THR A 245 12.75 -1.33 20.66
CA THR A 245 13.88 -1.46 21.59
C THR A 245 14.44 -2.88 21.64
N SER A 246 15.71 -3.00 22.02
CA SER A 246 16.33 -4.31 22.24
C SER A 246 15.65 -5.11 23.35
N ALA A 247 15.08 -4.41 24.35
CA ALA A 247 14.31 -5.05 25.41
C ALA A 247 13.03 -5.71 24.88
N GLN A 248 12.32 -5.03 23.99
CA GLN A 248 11.14 -5.60 23.30
C GLN A 248 11.53 -6.81 22.47
N LEU A 249 12.63 -6.76 21.72
CA LEU A 249 13.10 -7.93 20.95
C LEU A 249 13.39 -9.13 21.86
N LYS A 250 14.11 -8.92 22.98
CA LYS A 250 14.38 -9.99 23.93
C LYS A 250 13.08 -10.61 24.47
N ALA A 251 12.09 -9.78 24.83
CA ALA A 251 10.79 -10.24 25.28
C ALA A 251 10.04 -11.06 24.20
N VAL A 252 10.09 -10.65 22.96
CA VAL A 252 9.50 -11.39 21.82
C VAL A 252 10.19 -12.74 21.63
N LEU A 253 11.52 -12.79 21.70
CA LEU A 253 12.28 -14.04 21.57
C LEU A 253 11.97 -15.02 22.72
N ASN A 254 11.94 -14.54 23.96
CA ASN A 254 11.57 -15.35 25.11
C ASN A 254 10.14 -15.90 24.98
N TYR A 255 9.19 -15.03 24.66
CA TYR A 255 7.80 -15.43 24.42
C TYR A 255 7.67 -16.51 23.35
N ARG A 256 8.46 -16.40 22.27
CA ARG A 256 8.50 -17.40 21.19
C ARG A 256 9.07 -18.74 21.68
N MET A 257 10.13 -18.73 22.47
CA MET A 257 10.71 -19.96 23.04
C MET A 257 9.71 -20.66 23.96
N GLU A 258 9.06 -19.94 24.88
CA GLU A 258 8.08 -20.45 25.81
C GLU A 258 6.84 -21.07 25.13
N HIS A 259 6.45 -20.57 23.95
CA HIS A 259 5.22 -21.03 23.26
C HIS A 259 5.50 -21.94 22.06
N ASN A 260 6.75 -22.10 21.59
CA ASN A 260 7.12 -23.06 20.56
C ASN A 260 7.55 -24.43 21.10
N GLU A 261 7.88 -24.55 22.38
CA GLU A 261 8.08 -25.84 23.04
C GLU A 261 6.77 -26.62 23.21
N SER A 262 5.62 -25.99 22.87
CA SER A 262 4.28 -26.60 22.94
C SER A 262 3.76 -27.09 21.58
N ARG A 263 4.58 -27.10 20.53
CA ARG A 263 4.27 -27.64 19.22
C ARG A 263 5.37 -28.59 18.76
#